data_dde15d57b35fc972b26acce5d0f1c381
#
_entry.id   dde15d57b35fc972b26acce5d0f1c381
#
_cell.length_a   1.000
_cell.length_b   1.000
_cell.length_c   1.000
_cell.angle_alpha   90.00
_cell.angle_beta   90.00
_cell.angle_gamma   90.00
#
_symmetry.space_group_name_H-M   'P 1'
#
loop_
_entity.id
_entity.type
_entity.pdbx_description
1 polymer ?
#
loop_
_entity_poly.entity_id
_entity_poly.type
_entity_poly.pdbx_seq_one_letter_code
_entity_poly.pdbx_strand_id
1 'polypeptide(L)'
;SLEDINDITNYLAVLNHINDKNYYDFGGAKTPGSTVSAVLGDFIRNGDTRVKRIKQDGGTYSYYLTKNEQNIGIEILSGDTKTHIVKPIKVYKSKTYEERDLHKLLSSYLKNTDTYSKTIFHEQSNGKDNNQIWTHPDMVGIKFLNLQTKASQNFLKSINRVDTFKLSSYELKREINSDSELKKAFFQAVSNSSWANYGYLVAFEFSDSLNEEMARLNQSFGIGIIELNANPYQSKVLYPAVFRDLDFKTI
;
A
#
# COMPACT_ATOMS: atom_id res chain seq x y z
N SER A 1 9.08 17.85 -16.00
CA SER A 1 8.64 17.74 -14.59
C SER A 1 9.78 17.88 -13.58
N LEU A 2 10.95 17.26 -13.79
CA LEU A 2 12.12 17.51 -12.91
C LEU A 2 12.55 18.98 -12.90
N GLU A 3 12.36 19.69 -14.01
CA GLU A 3 12.66 21.12 -14.11
C GLU A 3 11.76 21.98 -13.23
N ASP A 4 10.49 21.60 -13.11
CA ASP A 4 9.52 22.36 -12.33
C ASP A 4 9.61 22.03 -10.83
N ILE A 5 9.94 20.78 -10.49
CA ILE A 5 10.13 20.35 -9.09
C ILE A 5 11.33 21.06 -8.49
N ASN A 6 12.39 21.27 -9.29
CA ASN A 6 13.58 22.04 -8.94
C ASN A 6 14.25 21.65 -7.60
N ASP A 7 14.10 20.41 -7.20
CA ASP A 7 14.58 19.83 -5.94
C ASP A 7 14.93 18.34 -6.11
N ILE A 8 15.51 17.74 -5.08
CA ILE A 8 15.72 16.29 -5.01
C ILE A 8 14.36 15.60 -4.88
N THR A 9 14.07 14.64 -5.74
CA THR A 9 12.77 14.01 -5.79
C THR A 9 12.86 12.52 -6.14
N ASN A 10 11.88 11.73 -5.75
CA ASN A 10 11.76 10.33 -6.15
C ASN A 10 10.84 10.19 -7.38
N TYR A 11 10.86 8.99 -7.99
CA TYR A 11 10.09 8.72 -9.21
C TYR A 11 8.57 8.87 -9.02
N LEU A 12 8.04 8.65 -7.81
CA LEU A 12 6.61 8.79 -7.51
C LEU A 12 6.20 10.27 -7.49
N ALA A 13 7.02 11.13 -6.88
CA ALA A 13 6.75 12.57 -6.90
C ALA A 13 6.83 13.13 -8.32
N VAL A 14 7.75 12.61 -9.16
CA VAL A 14 7.81 12.94 -10.59
C VAL A 14 6.54 12.50 -11.30
N LEU A 15 6.05 11.29 -11.06
CA LEU A 15 4.80 10.79 -11.62
C LEU A 15 3.61 11.66 -11.23
N ASN A 16 3.48 11.97 -9.95
CA ASN A 16 2.39 12.82 -9.46
C ASN A 16 2.42 14.19 -10.14
N HIS A 17 3.61 14.80 -10.27
CA HIS A 17 3.75 16.08 -10.95
C HIS A 17 3.41 16.00 -12.45
N ILE A 18 3.77 14.91 -13.13
CA ILE A 18 3.37 14.67 -14.53
C ILE A 18 1.85 14.62 -14.65
N ASN A 19 1.18 13.92 -13.75
CA ASN A 19 -0.28 13.79 -13.73
C ASN A 19 -0.97 15.12 -13.40
N ASP A 20 -0.50 15.82 -12.37
CA ASP A 20 -1.08 17.09 -11.91
C ASP A 20 -0.99 18.18 -12.99
N LYS A 21 0.07 18.15 -13.79
CA LYS A 21 0.31 19.10 -14.88
C LYS A 21 -0.17 18.61 -16.24
N ASN A 22 -0.69 17.37 -16.31
CA ASN A 22 -1.09 16.72 -17.57
C ASN A 22 0.04 16.74 -18.64
N TYR A 23 1.30 16.55 -18.21
CA TYR A 23 2.44 16.57 -19.13
C TYR A 23 2.52 15.32 -20.01
N TYR A 24 1.95 14.23 -19.55
CA TYR A 24 1.92 12.99 -20.30
C TYR A 24 0.72 12.14 -19.88
N ASP A 25 -0.02 11.64 -20.87
CA ASP A 25 -1.10 10.68 -20.65
C ASP A 25 -0.53 9.26 -20.74
N PHE A 26 -0.51 8.57 -19.62
CA PHE A 26 -0.07 7.17 -19.57
C PHE A 26 -1.11 6.19 -20.15
N GLY A 27 -2.28 6.69 -20.54
CA GLY A 27 -3.37 5.88 -21.10
C GLY A 27 -3.75 4.71 -20.21
N GLY A 28 -3.83 3.51 -20.81
CA GLY A 28 -4.11 2.26 -20.10
C GLY A 28 -2.87 1.58 -19.50
N ALA A 29 -1.76 2.28 -19.27
CA ALA A 29 -0.56 1.69 -18.70
C ALA A 29 -0.82 1.13 -17.30
N LYS A 30 -0.53 -0.16 -17.09
CA LYS A 30 -0.76 -0.84 -15.81
C LYS A 30 0.17 -0.36 -14.70
N THR A 31 1.35 0.16 -15.04
CA THR A 31 2.40 0.55 -14.09
C THR A 31 3.09 1.86 -14.51
N PRO A 32 2.41 3.01 -14.48
CA PRO A 32 3.01 4.27 -14.90
C PRO A 32 4.21 4.67 -14.03
N GLY A 33 4.20 4.33 -12.74
CA GLY A 33 5.34 4.56 -11.84
C GLY A 33 6.60 3.80 -12.27
N SER A 34 6.46 2.55 -12.68
CA SER A 34 7.57 1.76 -13.21
C SER A 34 8.13 2.37 -14.50
N THR A 35 7.27 2.90 -15.36
CA THR A 35 7.67 3.60 -16.58
C THR A 35 8.51 4.83 -16.24
N VAL A 36 8.05 5.68 -15.31
CA VAL A 36 8.79 6.88 -14.88
C VAL A 36 10.13 6.48 -14.26
N SER A 37 10.14 5.46 -13.39
CA SER A 37 11.37 4.96 -12.77
C SER A 37 12.36 4.43 -13.80
N ALA A 38 11.87 3.68 -14.81
CA ALA A 38 12.70 3.18 -15.91
C ALA A 38 13.32 4.32 -16.71
N VAL A 39 12.52 5.33 -17.10
CA VAL A 39 12.99 6.50 -17.86
C VAL A 39 14.04 7.27 -17.06
N LEU A 40 13.83 7.50 -15.77
CA LEU A 40 14.82 8.15 -14.90
C LEU A 40 16.11 7.35 -14.79
N GLY A 41 15.99 6.02 -14.71
CA GLY A 41 17.14 5.09 -14.74
C GLY A 41 17.88 5.13 -16.08
N ASP A 42 17.16 5.27 -17.19
CA ASP A 42 17.73 5.35 -18.54
C ASP A 42 18.57 6.61 -18.73
N PHE A 43 18.16 7.75 -18.23
CA PHE A 43 19.00 8.96 -18.25
C PHE A 43 20.37 8.70 -17.63
N ILE A 44 20.41 7.99 -16.49
CA ILE A 44 21.66 7.68 -15.81
C ILE A 44 22.49 6.64 -16.61
N ARG A 45 21.85 5.58 -17.12
CA ARG A 45 22.53 4.53 -17.90
C ARG A 45 23.11 5.02 -19.20
N ASN A 46 22.41 5.95 -19.84
CA ASN A 46 22.84 6.54 -21.12
C ASN A 46 23.83 7.68 -20.95
N GLY A 47 24.26 7.96 -19.72
CA GLY A 47 25.25 9.00 -19.45
C GLY A 47 24.74 10.43 -19.63
N ASP A 48 23.43 10.66 -19.49
CA ASP A 48 22.86 12.01 -19.55
C ASP A 48 23.34 12.83 -18.35
N THR A 49 24.17 13.83 -18.61
CA THR A 49 24.79 14.66 -17.58
C THR A 49 23.82 15.66 -16.93
N ARG A 50 22.59 15.80 -17.46
CA ARG A 50 21.58 16.72 -16.92
C ARG A 50 20.90 16.19 -15.67
N VAL A 51 20.86 14.85 -15.50
CA VAL A 51 20.18 14.18 -14.39
C VAL A 51 21.21 13.41 -13.57
N LYS A 52 21.16 13.57 -12.26
CA LYS A 52 21.94 12.81 -11.31
C LYS A 52 21.02 12.07 -10.34
N ARG A 53 21.53 11.03 -9.69
CA ARG A 53 20.79 10.29 -8.66
C ARG A 53 21.63 10.10 -7.41
N ILE A 54 20.95 10.03 -6.28
CA ILE A 54 21.53 9.70 -4.97
C ILE A 54 20.82 8.46 -4.44
N LYS A 55 21.58 7.51 -3.91
CA LYS A 55 21.02 6.35 -3.23
C LYS A 55 20.60 6.78 -1.82
N GLN A 56 19.34 6.55 -1.47
CA GLN A 56 18.81 6.81 -0.14
C GLN A 56 19.08 5.63 0.81
N ASP A 57 19.04 5.91 2.12
CA ASP A 57 19.02 4.87 3.13
C ASP A 57 17.73 4.03 2.93
N GLY A 58 17.88 2.74 2.63
CA GLY A 58 16.76 1.88 2.24
C GLY A 58 16.77 1.41 0.78
N GLY A 59 17.80 1.82 -0.01
CA GLY A 59 18.06 1.26 -1.34
C GLY A 59 17.32 1.94 -2.50
N THR A 60 16.42 2.88 -2.23
CA THR A 60 15.73 3.67 -3.26
C THR A 60 16.62 4.78 -3.80
N TYR A 61 16.26 5.28 -4.99
CA TYR A 61 16.98 6.40 -5.61
C TYR A 61 16.14 7.66 -5.63
N SER A 62 16.79 8.80 -5.31
CA SER A 62 16.28 10.13 -5.58
C SER A 62 17.06 10.76 -6.73
N TYR A 63 16.37 11.58 -7.51
CA TYR A 63 16.88 12.19 -8.73
C TYR A 63 16.83 13.71 -8.64
N TYR A 64 17.76 14.39 -9.30
CA TYR A 64 17.80 15.85 -9.39
C TYR A 64 18.50 16.29 -10.66
N LEU A 65 18.28 17.55 -11.06
CA LEU A 65 18.97 18.12 -12.19
C LEU A 65 20.33 18.68 -11.77
N THR A 66 21.36 18.41 -12.55
CA THR A 66 22.73 18.89 -12.31
C THR A 66 22.78 20.42 -12.17
N LYS A 67 21.97 21.16 -12.93
CA LYS A 67 21.89 22.63 -12.84
C LYS A 67 21.47 23.14 -11.44
N ASN A 68 20.79 22.31 -10.66
CA ASN A 68 20.27 22.65 -9.32
C ASN A 68 21.23 22.26 -8.19
N GLU A 69 22.36 21.64 -8.52
CA GLU A 69 23.30 21.08 -7.56
C GLU A 69 23.80 22.12 -6.53
N GLN A 70 24.05 23.35 -6.99
CA GLN A 70 24.46 24.46 -6.12
C GLN A 70 23.36 24.92 -5.16
N ASN A 71 22.10 24.84 -5.60
CA ASN A 71 20.94 25.27 -4.80
C ASN A 71 20.53 24.17 -3.80
N ILE A 72 20.86 22.93 -4.08
CA ILE A 72 20.51 21.76 -3.26
C ILE A 72 21.53 21.56 -2.12
N GLY A 73 22.66 22.28 -2.14
CA GLY A 73 23.67 22.24 -1.06
C GLY A 73 24.35 20.87 -0.92
N ILE A 74 24.42 20.12 -2.01
CA ILE A 74 25.11 18.83 -2.05
C ILE A 74 26.60 19.09 -2.27
N GLU A 75 27.38 19.10 -1.20
CA GLU A 75 28.82 18.89 -1.32
C GLU A 75 29.03 17.43 -1.73
N ILE A 76 29.37 17.21 -2.98
CA ILE A 76 29.79 15.88 -3.45
C ILE A 76 31.20 15.67 -2.92
N LEU A 77 31.33 15.00 -1.78
CA LEU A 77 32.58 14.41 -1.36
C LEU A 77 32.81 13.18 -2.27
N SER A 78 33.71 13.36 -3.20
CA SER A 78 34.29 12.28 -3.98
C SER A 78 34.99 11.31 -3.03
N GLY A 79 34.43 10.12 -2.86
CA GLY A 79 35.09 8.95 -2.27
C GLY A 79 35.04 8.89 -0.73
N ASP A 80 34.43 7.82 -0.26
CA ASP A 80 34.40 7.30 1.12
C ASP A 80 33.55 8.01 2.18
N THR A 81 32.38 7.39 2.40
CA THR A 81 31.77 7.15 3.72
C THR A 81 32.08 8.10 4.87
N LYS A 82 31.28 9.13 5.04
CA LYS A 82 30.68 9.63 6.30
C LYS A 82 30.07 11.01 6.05
N THR A 83 28.79 11.03 5.87
CA THR A 83 27.99 12.27 5.71
C THR A 83 27.91 12.99 7.06
N HIS A 84 28.59 14.10 7.21
CA HIS A 84 28.23 15.10 8.21
C HIS A 84 27.17 16.01 7.61
N ILE A 85 25.92 15.86 8.08
CA ILE A 85 24.79 16.71 7.74
C ILE A 85 24.98 18.05 8.45
N VAL A 86 25.20 19.11 7.68
CA VAL A 86 25.21 20.50 8.18
C VAL A 86 23.94 21.19 7.67
N LYS A 87 23.01 21.38 8.60
CA LYS A 87 21.72 22.10 8.56
C LYS A 87 20.55 21.39 7.83
N PRO A 88 19.37 21.34 8.48
CA PRO A 88 18.22 20.68 7.88
C PRO A 88 17.69 21.54 6.72
N ILE A 89 17.94 21.09 5.51
CA ILE A 89 17.10 21.41 4.36
C ILE A 89 15.68 21.06 4.80
N LYS A 90 14.72 21.96 4.58
CA LYS A 90 13.30 21.60 4.67
C LYS A 90 13.06 20.48 3.67
N VAL A 91 13.33 19.26 4.12
CA VAL A 91 12.80 18.07 3.48
C VAL A 91 11.30 18.31 3.52
N TYR A 92 10.68 18.55 2.37
CA TYR A 92 9.27 18.23 2.25
C TYR A 92 9.21 16.77 2.62
N LYS A 93 8.88 16.51 3.89
CA LYS A 93 8.62 15.17 4.39
C LYS A 93 7.66 14.59 3.37
N SER A 94 8.10 13.61 2.58
CA SER A 94 7.17 12.67 2.01
C SER A 94 6.23 12.40 3.16
N LYS A 95 4.92 12.60 2.98
CA LYS A 95 3.96 12.31 4.03
C LYS A 95 4.27 10.88 4.45
N THR A 96 5.02 10.72 5.52
CA THR A 96 5.20 9.43 6.17
C THR A 96 3.82 9.13 6.71
N TYR A 97 3.10 8.26 6.00
CA TYR A 97 1.80 7.82 6.44
C TYR A 97 2.02 7.05 7.74
N GLU A 98 1.47 7.57 8.82
CA GLU A 98 1.33 6.83 10.06
C GLU A 98 0.32 5.69 9.81
N GLU A 99 0.40 4.60 10.55
CA GLU A 99 -0.54 3.48 10.42
C GLU A 99 -2.02 3.94 10.47
N ARG A 100 -2.31 4.95 11.28
CA ARG A 100 -3.64 5.60 11.32
C ARG A 100 -4.08 6.28 10.03
N ASP A 101 -3.15 6.77 9.23
CA ASP A 101 -3.49 7.37 7.93
C ASP A 101 -3.90 6.29 6.93
N LEU A 102 -3.34 5.08 7.05
CA LEU A 102 -3.69 3.93 6.22
C LEU A 102 -5.15 3.52 6.39
N HIS A 103 -5.71 3.63 7.60
CA HIS A 103 -7.14 3.37 7.85
C HIS A 103 -8.04 4.25 6.98
N LYS A 104 -7.68 5.53 6.82
CA LYS A 104 -8.44 6.48 5.97
C LYS A 104 -8.30 6.15 4.50
N LEU A 105 -7.09 5.80 4.06
CA LEU A 105 -6.81 5.41 2.67
C LEU A 105 -7.57 4.13 2.32
N LEU A 106 -7.47 3.10 3.18
CA LEU A 106 -8.20 1.85 2.98
C LEU A 106 -9.72 2.08 2.98
N SER A 107 -10.25 2.88 3.92
CA SER A 107 -11.68 3.20 3.97
C SER A 107 -12.15 3.89 2.68
N SER A 108 -11.34 4.80 2.13
CA SER A 108 -11.65 5.48 0.86
C SER A 108 -11.61 4.50 -0.32
N TYR A 109 -10.62 3.61 -0.37
CA TYR A 109 -10.53 2.55 -1.38
C TYR A 109 -11.74 1.62 -1.32
N LEU A 110 -12.09 1.12 -0.13
CA LEU A 110 -13.21 0.19 0.08
C LEU A 110 -14.56 0.81 -0.28
N LYS A 111 -14.75 2.09 0.00
CA LYS A 111 -15.96 2.82 -0.39
C LYS A 111 -16.21 2.78 -1.90
N ASN A 112 -15.16 2.83 -2.72
CA ASN A 112 -15.28 2.74 -4.17
C ASN A 112 -15.69 1.35 -4.66
N THR A 113 -15.57 0.33 -3.80
CA THR A 113 -16.01 -1.05 -4.09
C THR A 113 -17.33 -1.41 -3.39
N ASP A 114 -18.11 -0.41 -2.95
CA ASP A 114 -19.36 -0.54 -2.19
C ASP A 114 -19.18 -1.32 -0.88
N THR A 115 -18.01 -1.19 -0.26
CA THR A 115 -17.72 -1.83 1.02
C THR A 115 -17.65 -0.76 2.11
N TYR A 116 -18.55 -0.85 3.09
CA TYR A 116 -18.53 -0.01 4.28
C TYR A 116 -17.49 -0.56 5.25
N SER A 117 -16.65 0.30 5.80
CA SER A 117 -15.58 -0.12 6.69
C SER A 117 -15.59 0.60 8.03
N LYS A 118 -15.06 -0.05 9.05
CA LYS A 118 -14.93 0.47 10.40
C LYS A 118 -13.56 0.07 10.96
N THR A 119 -12.84 1.06 11.52
CA THR A 119 -11.64 0.82 12.31
C THR A 119 -12.00 0.19 13.66
N ILE A 120 -11.26 -0.81 14.08
CA ILE A 120 -11.35 -1.41 15.41
C ILE A 120 -10.31 -0.76 16.30
N PHE A 121 -10.76 -0.04 17.34
CA PHE A 121 -9.87 0.66 18.28
C PHE A 121 -9.53 -0.27 19.45
N HIS A 122 -8.60 -1.20 19.25
CA HIS A 122 -8.15 -2.12 20.29
C HIS A 122 -7.31 -1.44 21.38
N GLU A 123 -6.77 -0.26 21.12
CA GLU A 123 -6.01 0.56 22.09
C GLU A 123 -6.84 0.95 23.34
N GLN A 124 -8.16 0.88 23.24
CA GLN A 124 -9.07 1.19 24.36
C GLN A 124 -9.39 -0.04 25.24
N SER A 125 -9.03 -1.24 24.81
CA SER A 125 -9.14 -2.44 25.59
C SER A 125 -7.87 -2.59 26.45
N ASN A 126 -8.01 -3.05 27.71
CA ASN A 126 -6.95 -3.14 28.73
C ASN A 126 -5.58 -3.52 28.17
N GLY A 127 -4.63 -2.56 28.15
CA GLY A 127 -3.29 -2.66 27.57
C GLY A 127 -2.32 -3.63 28.25
N LYS A 128 -2.82 -4.67 28.95
CA LYS A 128 -2.01 -5.70 29.60
C LYS A 128 -2.02 -7.06 28.89
N ASP A 129 -2.83 -7.22 27.83
CA ASP A 129 -2.95 -8.50 27.16
C ASP A 129 -2.26 -8.46 25.78
N ASN A 130 -1.03 -8.98 25.75
CA ASN A 130 -0.26 -9.12 24.49
C ASN A 130 -0.91 -10.04 23.46
N ASN A 131 -1.99 -10.76 23.81
CA ASN A 131 -2.71 -11.65 22.92
C ASN A 131 -3.70 -10.92 22.01
N GLN A 132 -4.04 -9.66 22.29
CA GLN A 132 -5.02 -8.90 21.51
C GLN A 132 -4.59 -8.65 20.05
N ILE A 133 -3.29 -8.61 19.79
CA ILE A 133 -2.73 -8.49 18.41
C ILE A 133 -3.17 -9.65 17.53
N TRP A 134 -3.49 -10.82 18.12
CA TRP A 134 -3.85 -12.05 17.42
C TRP A 134 -5.36 -12.32 17.37
N THR A 135 -6.18 -11.44 17.96
CA THR A 135 -7.62 -11.68 18.12
C THR A 135 -8.49 -10.63 17.44
N HIS A 136 -7.94 -9.46 17.12
CA HIS A 136 -8.72 -8.36 16.58
C HIS A 136 -8.04 -7.80 15.32
N PRO A 137 -8.77 -7.71 14.18
CA PRO A 137 -8.27 -7.03 12.99
C PRO A 137 -8.21 -5.52 13.22
N ASP A 138 -7.38 -4.84 12.46
CA ASP A 138 -7.31 -3.36 12.49
C ASP A 138 -8.58 -2.71 11.94
N MET A 139 -9.17 -3.33 10.92
CA MET A 139 -10.43 -2.87 10.32
C MET A 139 -11.33 -4.03 9.92
N VAL A 140 -12.62 -3.78 9.95
CA VAL A 140 -13.65 -4.66 9.37
C VAL A 140 -14.36 -3.95 8.23
N GLY A 141 -14.79 -4.71 7.24
CA GLY A 141 -15.60 -4.23 6.14
C GLY A 141 -16.85 -5.05 5.95
N ILE A 142 -17.94 -4.41 5.56
CA ILE A 142 -19.19 -5.07 5.20
C ILE A 142 -19.60 -4.62 3.80
N LYS A 143 -19.89 -5.57 2.93
CA LYS A 143 -20.47 -5.36 1.62
C LYS A 143 -21.85 -5.99 1.58
N PHE A 144 -22.90 -5.16 1.41
CA PHE A 144 -24.25 -5.66 1.26
C PHE A 144 -24.49 -6.14 -0.17
N LEU A 145 -25.13 -7.30 -0.30
CA LEU A 145 -25.59 -7.80 -1.59
C LEU A 145 -26.84 -7.00 -1.97
N ASN A 146 -26.70 -6.07 -2.90
CA ASN A 146 -27.81 -5.24 -3.36
C ASN A 146 -28.67 -6.03 -4.35
N LEU A 147 -29.59 -6.85 -3.82
CA LEU A 147 -30.51 -7.66 -4.59
C LEU A 147 -31.74 -6.81 -4.95
N GLN A 148 -31.70 -6.17 -6.11
CA GLN A 148 -32.71 -5.21 -6.54
C GLN A 148 -34.05 -5.86 -6.93
N THR A 149 -34.08 -7.17 -7.19
CA THR A 149 -35.30 -7.84 -7.63
C THR A 149 -35.80 -8.87 -6.62
N LYS A 150 -37.13 -9.02 -6.53
CA LYS A 150 -37.76 -10.09 -5.72
C LYS A 150 -37.33 -11.49 -6.18
N ALA A 151 -37.08 -11.67 -7.48
CA ALA A 151 -36.60 -12.94 -8.03
C ALA A 151 -35.23 -13.29 -7.48
N SER A 152 -34.28 -12.34 -7.46
CA SER A 152 -32.94 -12.54 -6.89
C SER A 152 -32.98 -12.81 -5.39
N GLN A 153 -33.87 -12.12 -4.65
CA GLN A 153 -34.08 -12.36 -3.21
C GLN A 153 -34.64 -13.75 -2.93
N ASN A 154 -35.65 -14.18 -3.73
CA ASN A 154 -36.24 -15.51 -3.61
C ASN A 154 -35.25 -16.61 -4.00
N PHE A 155 -34.43 -16.38 -5.02
CA PHE A 155 -33.37 -17.31 -5.41
C PHE A 155 -32.36 -17.53 -4.26
N LEU A 156 -31.91 -16.45 -3.61
CA LEU A 156 -31.00 -16.53 -2.48
C LEU A 156 -31.60 -17.36 -1.33
N LYS A 157 -32.88 -17.14 -1.03
CA LYS A 157 -33.62 -17.91 -0.03
C LYS A 157 -33.72 -19.39 -0.38
N SER A 158 -33.95 -19.70 -1.67
CA SER A 158 -34.12 -21.10 -2.13
C SER A 158 -32.86 -21.95 -2.07
N ILE A 159 -31.69 -21.30 -2.10
CA ILE A 159 -30.40 -22.00 -1.97
C ILE A 159 -29.87 -22.00 -0.51
N ASN A 160 -30.73 -21.71 0.46
CA ASN A 160 -30.40 -21.63 1.90
C ASN A 160 -29.20 -20.72 2.26
N ARG A 161 -28.87 -19.77 1.39
CA ARG A 161 -27.91 -18.74 1.71
C ARG A 161 -28.66 -17.52 2.27
N VAL A 162 -28.56 -17.35 3.56
CA VAL A 162 -29.24 -16.29 4.30
C VAL A 162 -28.41 -15.01 4.34
N ASP A 163 -27.13 -15.10 4.01
CA ASP A 163 -26.20 -13.98 4.13
C ASP A 163 -26.42 -12.96 3.03
N THR A 164 -27.10 -11.89 3.37
CA THR A 164 -27.31 -10.74 2.50
C THR A 164 -26.13 -9.76 2.47
N PHE A 165 -25.05 -10.13 3.12
CA PHE A 165 -23.83 -9.34 3.21
C PHE A 165 -22.61 -10.25 3.20
N LYS A 166 -21.44 -9.64 3.01
CA LYS A 166 -20.12 -10.26 3.13
C LYS A 166 -19.29 -9.45 4.11
N LEU A 167 -18.68 -10.13 5.07
CA LEU A 167 -17.76 -9.54 6.03
C LEU A 167 -16.32 -9.78 5.60
N SER A 168 -15.51 -8.75 5.77
CA SER A 168 -14.07 -8.80 5.52
C SER A 168 -13.30 -8.28 6.73
N SER A 169 -12.17 -8.88 7.03
CA SER A 169 -11.21 -8.38 8.02
C SER A 169 -9.94 -7.90 7.31
N TYR A 170 -9.32 -6.87 7.84
CA TYR A 170 -8.13 -6.25 7.28
C TYR A 170 -7.10 -6.06 8.38
N GLU A 171 -5.91 -6.59 8.15
CA GLU A 171 -4.70 -6.33 8.94
C GLU A 171 -3.84 -5.34 8.17
N LEU A 172 -3.48 -4.20 8.80
CA LEU A 172 -2.77 -3.12 8.15
C LEU A 172 -1.32 -3.06 8.61
N LYS A 173 -0.42 -2.82 7.66
CA LYS A 173 1.00 -2.53 7.94
C LYS A 173 1.43 -1.36 7.08
N ARG A 174 2.35 -0.54 7.58
CA ARG A 174 2.88 0.57 6.79
C ARG A 174 3.68 0.06 5.61
N GLU A 175 4.63 -0.80 5.88
CA GLU A 175 5.55 -1.39 4.89
C GLU A 175 5.95 -2.79 5.32
N ILE A 176 6.23 -3.64 4.35
CA ILE A 176 6.72 -5.00 4.57
C ILE A 176 7.93 -5.22 3.68
N ASN A 177 9.13 -5.28 4.29
CA ASN A 177 10.39 -5.26 3.59
C ASN A 177 11.17 -6.59 3.68
N SER A 178 10.74 -7.49 4.57
CA SER A 178 11.40 -8.77 4.79
C SER A 178 10.43 -9.94 4.87
N ASP A 179 10.93 -11.14 4.58
CA ASP A 179 10.19 -12.39 4.66
C ASP A 179 9.63 -12.66 6.07
N SER A 180 10.39 -12.31 7.10
CA SER A 180 9.95 -12.47 8.49
C SER A 180 8.80 -11.51 8.85
N GLU A 181 8.85 -10.26 8.39
CA GLU A 181 7.77 -9.29 8.56
C GLU A 181 6.51 -9.73 7.80
N LEU A 182 6.68 -10.19 6.56
CA LEU A 182 5.57 -10.71 5.76
C LEU A 182 4.87 -11.86 6.47
N LYS A 183 5.61 -12.86 6.91
CA LYS A 183 5.05 -14.04 7.60
C LYS A 183 4.32 -13.64 8.88
N LYS A 184 4.93 -12.79 9.70
CA LYS A 184 4.31 -12.32 10.94
C LYS A 184 3.00 -11.59 10.65
N ALA A 185 2.99 -10.60 9.76
CA ALA A 185 1.79 -9.84 9.42
C ALA A 185 0.72 -10.72 8.74
N PHE A 186 1.16 -11.65 7.87
CA PHE A 186 0.26 -12.56 7.18
C PHE A 186 -0.46 -13.51 8.15
N PHE A 187 0.25 -14.10 9.13
CA PHE A 187 -0.36 -14.96 10.13
C PHE A 187 -1.22 -14.20 11.14
N GLN A 188 -0.95 -12.92 11.39
CA GLN A 188 -1.89 -12.03 12.08
C GLN A 188 -3.20 -11.90 11.28
N ALA A 189 -3.12 -11.64 9.98
CA ALA A 189 -4.31 -11.59 9.13
C ALA A 189 -5.07 -12.92 9.08
N VAL A 190 -4.37 -14.07 9.07
CA VAL A 190 -4.99 -15.41 9.17
C VAL A 190 -5.78 -15.55 10.46
N SER A 191 -5.15 -15.24 11.60
CA SER A 191 -5.77 -15.34 12.92
C SER A 191 -6.98 -14.41 13.06
N ASN A 192 -6.81 -13.15 12.65
CA ASN A 192 -7.82 -12.10 12.79
C ASN A 192 -8.97 -12.20 11.80
N SER A 193 -8.93 -13.12 10.84
CA SER A 193 -9.96 -13.32 9.83
C SER A 193 -10.69 -14.66 9.90
N SER A 194 -10.41 -15.49 10.90
CA SER A 194 -10.97 -16.86 11.00
C SER A 194 -12.50 -16.91 10.94
N TRP A 195 -13.17 -15.87 11.38
CA TRP A 195 -14.62 -15.70 11.45
C TRP A 195 -15.23 -15.01 10.23
N ALA A 196 -14.43 -14.29 9.40
CA ALA A 196 -14.90 -13.46 8.29
C ALA A 196 -15.01 -14.24 6.97
N ASN A 197 -15.83 -13.74 6.02
CA ASN A 197 -15.87 -14.30 4.68
C ASN A 197 -14.55 -14.11 3.91
N TYR A 198 -13.86 -13.00 4.16
CA TYR A 198 -12.60 -12.66 3.51
C TYR A 198 -11.64 -12.06 4.53
N GLY A 199 -10.39 -12.50 4.50
CA GLY A 199 -9.30 -11.90 5.25
C GLY A 199 -8.29 -11.25 4.28
N TYR A 200 -7.77 -10.09 4.66
CA TYR A 200 -6.78 -9.36 3.86
C TYR A 200 -5.63 -8.87 4.72
N LEU A 201 -4.42 -9.05 4.18
CA LEU A 201 -3.24 -8.29 4.58
C LEU A 201 -3.14 -7.06 3.68
N VAL A 202 -2.97 -5.90 4.29
CA VAL A 202 -2.95 -4.61 3.58
C VAL A 202 -1.67 -3.88 3.96
N ALA A 203 -0.88 -3.45 2.98
CA ALA A 203 0.26 -2.58 3.25
C ALA A 203 0.36 -1.46 2.21
N PHE A 204 1.03 -0.38 2.60
CA PHE A 204 1.30 0.72 1.70
C PHE A 204 2.45 0.39 0.74
N GLU A 205 3.38 -0.46 1.19
CA GLU A 205 4.53 -0.87 0.38
C GLU A 205 4.91 -2.33 0.70
N PHE A 206 5.18 -3.09 -0.35
CA PHE A 206 5.78 -4.42 -0.27
C PHE A 206 7.08 -4.43 -1.07
N SER A 207 8.13 -5.07 -0.52
CA SER A 207 9.34 -5.30 -1.30
C SER A 207 9.06 -6.25 -2.46
N ASP A 208 9.57 -5.92 -3.65
CA ASP A 208 9.42 -6.75 -4.86
C ASP A 208 9.95 -8.18 -4.68
N SER A 209 10.93 -8.37 -3.80
CA SER A 209 11.49 -9.68 -3.49
C SER A 209 10.52 -10.65 -2.80
N LEU A 210 9.38 -10.15 -2.31
CA LEU A 210 8.39 -10.93 -1.55
C LEU A 210 7.27 -11.52 -2.43
N ASN A 211 7.25 -11.23 -3.72
CA ASN A 211 6.16 -11.62 -4.62
C ASN A 211 5.89 -13.14 -4.64
N GLU A 212 6.93 -13.96 -4.70
CA GLU A 212 6.79 -15.42 -4.72
C GLU A 212 6.22 -15.94 -3.40
N GLU A 213 6.72 -15.42 -2.27
CA GLU A 213 6.25 -15.84 -0.94
C GLU A 213 4.81 -15.35 -0.69
N MET A 214 4.44 -14.14 -1.12
CA MET A 214 3.07 -13.65 -1.07
C MET A 214 2.11 -14.56 -1.86
N ALA A 215 2.49 -14.98 -3.07
CA ALA A 215 1.71 -15.90 -3.88
C ALA A 215 1.53 -17.25 -3.16
N ARG A 216 2.61 -17.82 -2.63
CA ARG A 216 2.61 -19.08 -1.90
C ARG A 216 1.71 -19.04 -0.67
N LEU A 217 1.81 -17.98 0.14
CA LEU A 217 1.00 -17.79 1.34
C LEU A 217 -0.48 -17.60 0.99
N ASN A 218 -0.79 -16.80 -0.03
CA ASN A 218 -2.16 -16.61 -0.51
C ASN A 218 -2.78 -17.95 -0.94
N GLN A 219 -2.08 -18.75 -1.75
CA GLN A 219 -2.55 -20.05 -2.19
C GLN A 219 -2.78 -21.03 -1.03
N SER A 220 -1.91 -21.00 -0.01
CA SER A 220 -1.99 -21.91 1.12
C SER A 220 -3.11 -21.56 2.11
N PHE A 221 -3.37 -20.28 2.34
CA PHE A 221 -4.24 -19.81 3.41
C PHE A 221 -5.44 -19.00 2.94
N GLY A 222 -5.49 -18.60 1.68
CA GLY A 222 -6.62 -17.86 1.10
C GLY A 222 -6.78 -16.43 1.61
N ILE A 223 -5.77 -15.87 2.29
CA ILE A 223 -5.76 -14.46 2.68
C ILE A 223 -5.36 -13.62 1.46
N GLY A 224 -6.17 -12.61 1.14
CA GLY A 224 -5.87 -11.67 0.08
C GLY A 224 -4.79 -10.67 0.49
N ILE A 225 -4.16 -10.05 -0.51
CA ILE A 225 -3.13 -9.03 -0.28
C ILE A 225 -3.51 -7.78 -1.08
N ILE A 226 -3.54 -6.64 -0.40
CA ILE A 226 -3.87 -5.35 -0.98
C ILE A 226 -2.68 -4.41 -0.79
N GLU A 227 -2.24 -3.80 -1.87
CA GLU A 227 -1.29 -2.70 -1.84
C GLU A 227 -2.04 -1.37 -1.92
N LEU A 228 -1.90 -0.56 -0.87
CA LEU A 228 -2.48 0.78 -0.81
C LEU A 228 -1.61 1.78 -1.55
N ASN A 229 -2.26 2.80 -2.08
CA ASN A 229 -1.60 3.95 -2.69
C ASN A 229 -2.06 5.23 -1.99
N ALA A 230 -1.22 6.27 -2.03
CA ALA A 230 -1.57 7.61 -1.53
C ALA A 230 -2.83 8.17 -2.23
N ASN A 231 -3.04 7.81 -3.49
CA ASN A 231 -4.31 7.93 -4.17
C ASN A 231 -5.09 6.61 -4.01
N PRO A 232 -6.16 6.56 -3.20
CA PRO A 232 -6.91 5.33 -2.94
C PRO A 232 -7.42 4.63 -4.20
N TYR A 233 -7.71 5.38 -5.26
CA TYR A 233 -8.18 4.84 -6.55
C TYR A 233 -7.10 4.03 -7.30
N GLN A 234 -5.83 4.20 -6.92
CA GLN A 234 -4.69 3.47 -7.49
C GLN A 234 -4.27 2.29 -6.62
N SER A 235 -4.93 2.09 -5.48
CA SER A 235 -4.75 0.89 -4.66
C SER A 235 -5.20 -0.35 -5.43
N LYS A 236 -4.55 -1.47 -5.22
CA LYS A 236 -4.80 -2.69 -6.00
C LYS A 236 -4.79 -3.93 -5.12
N VAL A 237 -5.61 -4.91 -5.50
CA VAL A 237 -5.53 -6.26 -4.97
C VAL A 237 -4.41 -6.98 -5.71
N LEU A 238 -3.32 -7.30 -5.01
CA LEU A 238 -2.22 -8.10 -5.56
C LEU A 238 -2.63 -9.57 -5.68
N TYR A 239 -3.25 -10.09 -4.63
CA TYR A 239 -3.75 -11.45 -4.55
C TYR A 239 -5.16 -11.44 -3.95
N PRO A 240 -6.17 -12.06 -4.62
CA PRO A 240 -7.54 -12.09 -4.11
C PRO A 240 -7.66 -13.00 -2.90
N ALA A 241 -8.53 -12.63 -1.95
CA ALA A 241 -8.91 -13.50 -0.86
C ALA A 241 -9.85 -14.61 -1.32
N VAL A 242 -9.75 -15.79 -0.70
CA VAL A 242 -10.67 -16.90 -0.91
C VAL A 242 -11.86 -16.76 0.02
N PHE A 243 -13.07 -16.99 -0.52
CA PHE A 243 -14.31 -16.96 0.24
C PHE A 243 -14.35 -18.08 1.28
N ARG A 244 -14.82 -17.76 2.49
CA ARG A 244 -15.12 -18.69 3.59
C ARG A 244 -16.53 -18.44 4.10
N ASP A 245 -17.17 -19.47 4.62
CA ASP A 245 -18.44 -19.27 5.34
C ASP A 245 -18.18 -18.53 6.66
N LEU A 246 -19.16 -17.69 7.07
CA LEU A 246 -19.07 -16.98 8.35
C LEU A 246 -19.10 -17.97 9.52
N ASP A 247 -18.23 -17.77 10.48
CA ASP A 247 -18.28 -18.50 11.74
C ASP A 247 -18.90 -17.65 12.84
N PHE A 248 -20.22 -17.74 12.96
CA PHE A 248 -20.98 -17.02 13.99
C PHE A 248 -20.71 -17.46 15.44
N LYS A 249 -19.93 -18.52 15.64
CA LYS A 249 -19.52 -18.94 16.99
C LYS A 249 -18.29 -18.18 17.48
N THR A 250 -17.51 -17.66 16.54
CA THR A 250 -16.26 -16.96 16.83
C THR A 250 -16.42 -15.42 16.78
N ILE A 251 -17.49 -14.91 16.16
CA ILE A 251 -17.79 -13.46 16.06
C ILE A 251 -18.16 -12.83 17.40
#